data_3c725062d88524fea10fcbd8301d55a0
#
_entry.id   3c725062d88524fea10fcbd8301d55a0
#
_cell.length_a   1.000
_cell.length_b   1.000
_cell.length_c   1.000
_cell.angle_alpha   90.00
_cell.angle_beta   90.00
_cell.angle_gamma   90.00
#
_symmetry.space_group_name_H-M   'P 1'
#
loop_
_entity.id
_entity.type
_entity.pdbx_description
1 polymer ?
#
loop_
_entity_poly.entity_id
_entity_poly.type
_entity_poly.pdbx_seq_one_letter_code
_entity_poly.pdbx_strand_id
1 'polypeptide(L)'
;EVRAALQQVYSVDLVDVAEVKEIPREISLMVYLAPEPLAEREVYVLDQFVARGGKLILLVETHTRRVWTADPHDASELDRALETWGLRTGGLVLQQPDRNWPLQVDGAQVLVAYPWFVSPNGLGNAASPVASGIGRLVLPYASEVSLGTLPPGVEGNTLLASPPAWVFSGVQSLHPNRRIELQTADRAPRPLAAAVRGTLPSAWRGRP
;
A
#
# COMPACT_ATOMS: atom_id res chain seq x y z
N GLU A 1 -4.64 12.79 14.28
CA GLU A 1 -4.51 13.97 13.39
C GLU A 1 -5.28 13.80 12.08
N VAL A 2 -5.09 12.71 11.30
CA VAL A 2 -5.79 12.48 10.02
C VAL A 2 -7.31 12.48 10.18
N ARG A 3 -7.84 11.76 11.18
CA ARG A 3 -9.27 11.74 11.47
C ARG A 3 -9.84 13.13 11.73
N ALA A 4 -9.18 13.94 12.54
CA ALA A 4 -9.63 15.28 12.87
C ALA A 4 -9.65 16.21 11.63
N ALA A 5 -8.70 16.04 10.72
CA ALA A 5 -8.68 16.76 9.46
C ALA A 5 -9.85 16.35 8.56
N LEU A 6 -10.13 15.06 8.45
CA LEU A 6 -11.25 14.55 7.65
C LEU A 6 -12.61 14.98 8.23
N GLN A 7 -12.75 15.01 9.54
CA GLN A 7 -13.98 15.44 10.23
C GLN A 7 -14.36 16.91 9.99
N GLN A 8 -13.43 17.74 9.49
CA GLN A 8 -13.74 19.13 9.10
C GLN A 8 -14.62 19.22 7.84
N VAL A 9 -14.59 18.17 7.01
CA VAL A 9 -15.23 18.16 5.69
C VAL A 9 -16.23 17.02 5.52
N TYR A 10 -16.04 15.92 6.24
CA TYR A 10 -16.81 14.69 6.12
C TYR A 10 -17.39 14.24 7.45
N SER A 11 -18.53 13.55 7.42
CA SER A 11 -18.96 12.69 8.53
C SER A 11 -18.07 11.46 8.56
N VAL A 12 -17.36 11.25 9.65
CA VAL A 12 -16.36 10.16 9.78
C VAL A 12 -16.72 9.28 10.96
N ASP A 13 -17.07 8.05 10.65
CA ASP A 13 -17.33 6.99 11.62
C ASP A 13 -16.15 6.01 11.68
N LEU A 14 -15.96 5.37 12.82
CA LEU A 14 -15.01 4.27 12.99
C LEU A 14 -15.76 2.96 12.89
N VAL A 15 -15.27 2.07 12.03
CA VAL A 15 -15.81 0.72 11.86
C VAL A 15 -14.70 -0.29 12.17
N ASP A 16 -14.95 -1.16 13.12
CA ASP A 16 -14.10 -2.31 13.38
C ASP A 16 -14.52 -3.45 12.45
N VAL A 17 -13.70 -3.72 11.44
CA VAL A 17 -14.00 -4.72 10.40
C VAL A 17 -14.00 -6.15 10.99
N ALA A 18 -13.26 -6.39 12.09
CA ALA A 18 -13.25 -7.68 12.76
C ALA A 18 -14.58 -7.98 13.49
N GLU A 19 -15.26 -6.93 13.96
CA GLU A 19 -16.48 -7.07 14.75
C GLU A 19 -17.77 -7.04 13.94
N VAL A 20 -17.76 -6.32 12.79
CA VAL A 20 -18.97 -6.17 11.98
C VAL A 20 -19.18 -7.34 11.02
N LYS A 21 -20.44 -7.67 10.73
CA LYS A 21 -20.80 -8.64 9.68
C LYS A 21 -20.73 -8.04 8.29
N GLU A 22 -21.10 -6.79 8.17
CA GLU A 22 -21.04 -5.99 6.94
C GLU A 22 -20.79 -4.53 7.29
N ILE A 23 -20.17 -3.80 6.37
CA ILE A 23 -20.01 -2.35 6.51
C ILE A 23 -21.37 -1.69 6.31
N PRO A 24 -21.79 -0.75 7.19
CA PRO A 24 -23.07 -0.07 7.09
C PRO A 24 -23.31 0.54 5.70
N ARG A 25 -24.55 0.52 5.23
CA ARG A 25 -24.89 0.93 3.84
C ARG A 25 -24.75 2.42 3.59
N GLU A 26 -24.84 3.24 4.63
CA GLU A 26 -24.62 4.67 4.61
C GLU A 26 -23.17 5.07 4.36
N ILE A 27 -22.23 4.14 4.61
CA ILE A 27 -20.82 4.36 4.32
C ILE A 27 -20.56 4.15 2.83
N SER A 28 -20.18 5.20 2.14
CA SER A 28 -19.86 5.17 0.72
C SER A 28 -18.37 5.09 0.41
N LEU A 29 -17.52 5.50 1.34
CA LEU A 29 -16.07 5.48 1.24
C LEU A 29 -15.48 4.94 2.54
N MET A 30 -14.59 3.98 2.44
CA MET A 30 -13.79 3.48 3.55
C MET A 30 -12.30 3.74 3.30
N VAL A 31 -11.61 4.20 4.34
CA VAL A 31 -10.15 4.23 4.39
C VAL A 31 -9.71 3.16 5.38
N TYR A 32 -9.01 2.14 4.90
CA TYR A 32 -8.56 1.02 5.71
C TYR A 32 -7.04 0.96 5.76
N LEU A 33 -6.51 0.93 6.96
CA LEU A 33 -5.08 0.76 7.23
C LEU A 33 -4.85 -0.70 7.65
N ALA A 34 -4.09 -1.45 6.86
CA ALA A 34 -3.77 -2.85 7.10
C ALA A 34 -2.27 -3.02 7.42
N PRO A 35 -1.82 -2.66 8.65
CA PRO A 35 -0.44 -2.82 9.06
C PRO A 35 -0.06 -4.27 9.35
N GLU A 36 -1.05 -5.13 9.51
CA GLU A 36 -0.92 -6.56 9.80
C GLU A 36 -1.75 -7.39 8.80
N PRO A 37 -1.47 -8.69 8.67
CA PRO A 37 -2.27 -9.58 7.84
C PRO A 37 -3.74 -9.56 8.28
N LEU A 38 -4.64 -9.46 7.31
CA LEU A 38 -6.07 -9.52 7.55
C LEU A 38 -6.55 -10.98 7.64
N ALA A 39 -7.41 -11.28 8.60
CA ALA A 39 -8.12 -12.54 8.63
C ALA A 39 -9.07 -12.67 7.43
N GLU A 40 -9.32 -13.88 6.97
CA GLU A 40 -10.22 -14.17 5.84
C GLU A 40 -11.58 -13.45 5.96
N ARG A 41 -12.15 -13.42 7.17
CA ARG A 41 -13.42 -12.75 7.45
C ARG A 41 -13.34 -11.24 7.20
N GLU A 42 -12.25 -10.60 7.60
CA GLU A 42 -12.06 -9.16 7.43
C GLU A 42 -11.94 -8.83 5.93
N VAL A 43 -11.16 -9.63 5.20
CA VAL A 43 -11.05 -9.48 3.73
C VAL A 43 -12.40 -9.71 3.08
N TYR A 44 -13.20 -10.70 3.54
CA TYR A 44 -14.55 -10.92 3.04
C TYR A 44 -15.46 -9.71 3.24
N VAL A 45 -15.44 -9.07 4.41
CA VAL A 45 -16.25 -7.87 4.69
C VAL A 45 -15.86 -6.72 3.77
N LEU A 46 -14.56 -6.52 3.52
CA LEU A 46 -14.06 -5.51 2.58
C LEU A 46 -14.45 -5.84 1.13
N ASP A 47 -14.35 -7.11 0.74
CA ASP A 47 -14.73 -7.57 -0.59
C ASP A 47 -16.22 -7.33 -0.88
N GLN A 48 -17.08 -7.68 0.08
CA GLN A 48 -18.53 -7.44 -0.06
C GLN A 48 -18.87 -5.94 -0.13
N PHE A 49 -18.12 -5.12 0.61
CA PHE A 49 -18.25 -3.67 0.51
C PHE A 49 -17.91 -3.15 -0.89
N VAL A 50 -16.79 -3.59 -1.46
CA VAL A 50 -16.35 -3.22 -2.80
C VAL A 50 -17.31 -3.77 -3.86
N ALA A 51 -17.71 -5.04 -3.77
CA ALA A 51 -18.61 -5.70 -4.72
C ALA A 51 -20.00 -5.03 -4.83
N ARG A 52 -20.48 -4.40 -3.76
CA ARG A 52 -21.73 -3.62 -3.78
C ARG A 52 -21.56 -2.16 -4.22
N GLY A 53 -20.36 -1.77 -4.67
CA GLY A 53 -20.06 -0.42 -5.17
C GLY A 53 -19.47 0.54 -4.14
N GLY A 54 -19.11 0.07 -2.96
CA GLY A 54 -18.37 0.86 -1.97
C GLY A 54 -16.98 1.25 -2.48
N LYS A 55 -16.50 2.42 -2.10
CA LYS A 55 -15.19 2.93 -2.48
C LYS A 55 -14.20 2.63 -1.36
N LEU A 56 -13.08 1.98 -1.70
CA LEU A 56 -12.07 1.58 -0.73
C LEU A 56 -10.73 2.26 -1.03
N ILE A 57 -10.17 2.94 -0.04
CA ILE A 57 -8.76 3.34 -0.01
C ILE A 57 -8.08 2.38 0.96
N LEU A 58 -7.19 1.54 0.42
CA LEU A 58 -6.52 0.51 1.18
C LEU A 58 -5.02 0.80 1.24
N LEU A 59 -4.49 0.94 2.46
CA LEU A 59 -3.06 1.07 2.73
C LEU A 59 -2.58 -0.26 3.32
N VAL A 60 -1.77 -0.99 2.57
CA VAL A 60 -1.28 -2.31 2.94
C VAL A 60 0.20 -2.28 3.27
N GLU A 61 0.60 -3.06 4.25
CA GLU A 61 1.98 -3.48 4.47
C GLU A 61 2.13 -4.95 4.08
N THR A 62 3.20 -5.31 3.39
CA THR A 62 3.49 -6.69 2.98
C THR A 62 4.51 -7.36 3.88
N HIS A 63 5.04 -6.62 4.84
CA HIS A 63 6.06 -7.06 5.78
C HIS A 63 5.74 -6.58 7.18
N THR A 64 5.81 -7.47 8.14
CA THR A 64 5.79 -7.12 9.56
C THR A 64 7.16 -6.52 9.93
N ARG A 65 7.14 -5.28 10.41
CA ARG A 65 8.37 -4.57 10.80
C ARG A 65 8.64 -4.75 12.29
N ARG A 66 9.89 -5.08 12.58
CA ARG A 66 10.48 -4.98 13.91
C ARG A 66 11.53 -3.87 13.89
N VAL A 67 12.22 -3.64 14.98
CA VAL A 67 13.15 -2.48 15.09
C VAL A 67 14.08 -2.35 13.86
N TRP A 68 14.75 -3.43 13.47
CA TRP A 68 15.68 -3.43 12.36
C TRP A 68 15.50 -4.59 11.38
N THR A 69 14.33 -5.20 11.35
CA THR A 69 13.98 -6.25 10.39
C THR A 69 12.61 -6.01 9.79
N ALA A 70 12.43 -6.50 8.59
CA ALA A 70 11.14 -6.62 7.93
C ALA A 70 10.99 -8.07 7.45
N ASP A 71 10.00 -8.75 7.99
CA ASP A 71 9.68 -10.14 7.68
C ASP A 71 8.43 -10.16 6.80
N PRO A 72 8.43 -10.82 5.63
CA PRO A 72 7.23 -10.96 4.84
C PRO A 72 6.17 -11.70 5.64
N HIS A 73 4.93 -11.24 5.55
CA HIS A 73 3.81 -11.92 6.21
C HIS A 73 2.90 -12.60 5.19
N ASP A 74 2.13 -13.58 5.66
CA ASP A 74 1.12 -14.22 4.83
C ASP A 74 -0.07 -13.27 4.64
N ALA A 75 -0.27 -12.83 3.42
CA ALA A 75 -1.39 -11.98 2.99
C ALA A 75 -2.26 -12.68 1.94
N SER A 76 -2.20 -14.02 1.86
CA SER A 76 -2.80 -14.82 0.79
C SER A 76 -4.28 -14.50 0.51
N GLU A 77 -5.08 -14.26 1.55
CA GLU A 77 -6.49 -13.91 1.39
C GLU A 77 -6.67 -12.50 0.79
N LEU A 78 -5.90 -11.53 1.27
CA LEU A 78 -5.93 -10.18 0.74
C LEU A 78 -5.37 -10.14 -0.69
N ASP A 79 -4.26 -10.84 -0.95
CA ASP A 79 -3.66 -10.91 -2.28
C ASP A 79 -4.63 -11.51 -3.30
N ARG A 80 -5.37 -12.55 -2.91
CA ARG A 80 -6.43 -13.13 -3.75
C ARG A 80 -7.53 -12.12 -4.09
N ALA A 81 -7.98 -11.35 -3.10
CA ALA A 81 -8.98 -10.32 -3.33
C ALA A 81 -8.44 -9.21 -4.24
N LEU A 82 -7.22 -8.75 -4.00
CA LEU A 82 -6.54 -7.75 -4.83
C LEU A 82 -6.36 -8.23 -6.26
N GLU A 83 -5.91 -9.48 -6.47
CA GLU A 83 -5.78 -10.07 -7.81
C GLU A 83 -7.13 -10.15 -8.54
N THR A 84 -8.20 -10.49 -7.82
CA THR A 84 -9.56 -10.51 -8.37
C THR A 84 -10.02 -9.12 -8.81
N TRP A 85 -9.56 -8.07 -8.12
CA TRP A 85 -9.84 -6.67 -8.49
C TRP A 85 -8.86 -6.12 -9.54
N GLY A 86 -7.84 -6.89 -9.94
CA GLY A 86 -6.84 -6.48 -10.92
C GLY A 86 -5.65 -5.73 -10.32
N LEU A 87 -5.36 -5.96 -9.05
CA LEU A 87 -4.22 -5.37 -8.32
C LEU A 87 -3.27 -6.47 -7.84
N ARG A 88 -2.02 -6.09 -7.60
CA ARG A 88 -0.99 -6.97 -7.00
C ARG A 88 -0.12 -6.21 -6.04
N THR A 89 0.24 -6.85 -4.95
CA THR A 89 1.29 -6.40 -4.04
C THR A 89 2.62 -7.07 -4.36
N GLY A 90 3.71 -6.42 -4.02
CA GLY A 90 5.07 -6.94 -4.18
C GLY A 90 5.89 -6.74 -2.92
N GLY A 91 7.21 -6.93 -3.04
CA GLY A 91 8.14 -6.75 -1.93
C GLY A 91 8.40 -5.29 -1.58
N LEU A 92 9.26 -5.09 -0.59
CA LEU A 92 9.73 -3.78 -0.17
C LEU A 92 10.54 -3.10 -1.26
N VAL A 93 10.26 -1.83 -1.50
CA VAL A 93 10.96 -1.00 -2.47
C VAL A 93 12.15 -0.32 -1.80
N LEU A 94 13.31 -0.48 -2.41
CA LEU A 94 14.54 0.16 -2.01
C LEU A 94 14.99 1.13 -3.09
N GLN A 95 15.11 2.39 -2.73
CA GLN A 95 15.54 3.48 -3.61
C GLN A 95 16.96 3.92 -3.27
N GLN A 96 17.73 4.35 -4.28
CA GLN A 96 18.95 5.09 -4.00
C GLN A 96 18.59 6.39 -3.30
N PRO A 97 19.10 6.65 -2.07
CA PRO A 97 18.73 7.83 -1.31
C PRO A 97 19.13 9.11 -2.03
N ASP A 98 18.22 10.09 -2.05
CA ASP A 98 18.45 11.44 -2.58
C ASP A 98 18.89 12.44 -1.50
N ARG A 99 18.84 12.03 -0.24
CA ARG A 99 19.19 12.85 0.93
C ARG A 99 19.45 11.99 2.16
N ASN A 100 19.98 12.64 3.20
CA ASN A 100 20.09 12.04 4.53
C ASN A 100 18.81 12.25 5.35
N TRP A 101 18.48 11.24 6.14
CA TRP A 101 17.33 11.20 7.02
C TRP A 101 17.78 11.10 8.47
N PRO A 102 17.14 11.81 9.43
CA PRO A 102 17.39 11.62 10.85
C PRO A 102 16.76 10.29 11.29
N LEU A 103 17.59 9.37 11.75
CA LEU A 103 17.16 8.09 12.31
C LEU A 103 17.65 7.98 13.75
N GLN A 104 16.86 7.27 14.57
CA GLN A 104 17.28 6.88 15.91
C GLN A 104 17.95 5.51 15.83
N VAL A 105 19.26 5.46 16.08
CA VAL A 105 20.06 4.23 16.04
C VAL A 105 20.78 4.08 17.36
N ASP A 106 20.51 3.00 18.09
CA ASP A 106 21.13 2.69 19.39
C ASP A 106 21.08 3.85 20.41
N GLY A 107 19.94 4.57 20.42
CA GLY A 107 19.71 5.70 21.33
C GLY A 107 20.27 7.04 20.86
N ALA A 108 21.00 7.08 19.75
CA ALA A 108 21.54 8.30 19.15
C ALA A 108 20.77 8.71 17.89
N GLN A 109 20.57 10.01 17.67
CA GLN A 109 20.07 10.52 16.41
C GLN A 109 21.24 10.66 15.42
N VAL A 110 21.14 9.98 14.28
CA VAL A 110 22.14 10.03 13.21
C VAL A 110 21.49 10.44 11.89
N LEU A 111 22.25 11.13 11.05
CA LEU A 111 21.84 11.48 9.70
C LEU A 111 22.42 10.45 8.72
N VAL A 112 21.55 9.69 8.08
CA VAL A 112 21.97 8.61 7.17
C VAL A 112 21.24 8.69 5.82
N ALA A 113 21.94 8.29 4.76
CA ALA A 113 21.36 8.05 3.45
C ALA A 113 20.56 6.73 3.52
N TYR A 114 19.26 6.81 3.84
CA TYR A 114 18.45 5.65 4.18
C TYR A 114 17.59 5.18 3.00
N PRO A 115 17.91 4.02 2.40
CA PRO A 115 17.33 3.61 1.12
C PRO A 115 15.89 3.10 1.20
N TRP A 116 15.38 2.79 2.41
CA TRP A 116 14.01 2.33 2.62
C TRP A 116 12.98 3.46 2.73
N PHE A 117 13.43 4.73 2.66
CA PHE A 117 12.54 5.88 2.58
C PHE A 117 12.41 6.30 1.12
N VAL A 118 11.32 5.85 0.50
CA VAL A 118 11.07 6.08 -0.92
C VAL A 118 10.45 7.45 -1.13
N SER A 119 11.05 8.23 -1.99
CA SER A 119 10.51 9.53 -2.42
C SER A 119 10.07 9.40 -3.89
N PRO A 120 8.77 9.28 -4.18
CA PRO A 120 8.29 9.23 -5.56
C PRO A 120 8.76 10.45 -6.35
N ASN A 121 9.30 10.23 -7.55
CA ASN A 121 9.67 11.29 -8.46
C ASN A 121 8.43 11.79 -9.19
N GLY A 122 8.12 13.04 -8.92
CA GLY A 122 6.93 13.62 -9.50
C GLY A 122 5.69 12.93 -8.93
N LEU A 123 4.66 13.66 -8.93
CA LEU A 123 3.35 13.16 -8.57
C LEU A 123 2.98 12.22 -9.68
N GLY A 124 2.53 11.05 -9.34
CA GLY A 124 2.05 10.07 -10.26
C GLY A 124 1.20 10.69 -11.36
N ASN A 125 0.72 9.98 -12.26
CA ASN A 125 0.00 10.46 -13.44
C ASN A 125 -0.70 11.80 -13.19
N ALA A 126 -0.12 12.91 -13.66
CA ALA A 126 -0.64 14.27 -13.47
C ALA A 126 -2.07 14.45 -14.02
N ALA A 127 -2.53 13.51 -14.85
CA ALA A 127 -3.89 13.42 -15.33
C ALA A 127 -4.86 12.80 -14.28
N SER A 128 -4.35 12.25 -13.17
CA SER A 128 -5.21 11.70 -12.13
C SER A 128 -5.58 12.77 -11.10
N PRO A 129 -6.86 13.09 -10.92
CA PRO A 129 -7.29 14.03 -9.88
C PRO A 129 -6.88 13.60 -8.46
N VAL A 130 -6.71 12.29 -8.25
CA VAL A 130 -6.30 11.71 -6.97
C VAL A 130 -4.83 12.00 -6.66
N ALA A 131 -3.98 12.05 -7.67
CA ALA A 131 -2.55 12.29 -7.50
C ALA A 131 -2.14 13.75 -7.77
N SER A 132 -3.00 14.54 -8.41
CA SER A 132 -2.75 15.95 -8.66
C SER A 132 -2.79 16.74 -7.36
N GLY A 133 -1.78 17.53 -7.07
CA GLY A 133 -1.72 18.34 -5.86
C GLY A 133 -1.04 17.69 -4.65
N ILE A 134 -0.65 16.42 -4.71
CA ILE A 134 0.25 15.84 -3.71
C ILE A 134 1.61 16.52 -3.87
N GLY A 135 2.06 17.25 -2.88
CA GLY A 135 3.36 17.87 -2.88
C GLY A 135 4.49 16.85 -2.71
N ARG A 136 5.49 17.16 -1.91
CA ARG A 136 6.58 16.24 -1.62
C ARG A 136 6.07 15.11 -0.71
N LEU A 137 6.21 13.88 -1.16
CA LEU A 137 5.82 12.68 -0.42
C LEU A 137 7.06 11.83 -0.11
N VAL A 138 7.05 11.22 1.06
CA VAL A 138 8.00 10.18 1.46
C VAL A 138 7.20 9.02 1.99
N LEU A 139 7.48 7.84 1.48
CA LEU A 139 6.86 6.59 1.88
C LEU A 139 7.92 5.72 2.57
N PRO A 140 7.97 5.73 3.91
CA PRO A 140 8.85 4.83 4.63
C PRO A 140 8.42 3.38 4.41
N TYR A 141 9.39 2.52 4.05
CA TYR A 141 9.18 1.08 3.91
C TYR A 141 8.07 0.70 2.91
N ALA A 142 7.96 1.45 1.82
CA ALA A 142 6.93 1.21 0.82
C ALA A 142 7.07 -0.17 0.17
N SER A 143 5.94 -0.83 -0.04
CA SER A 143 5.85 -2.03 -0.86
C SER A 143 5.41 -1.68 -2.28
N GLU A 144 5.79 -2.52 -3.23
CA GLU A 144 5.30 -2.39 -4.60
C GLU A 144 3.79 -2.69 -4.66
N VAL A 145 3.02 -1.83 -5.35
CA VAL A 145 1.60 -2.03 -5.63
C VAL A 145 1.37 -1.78 -7.11
N SER A 146 1.06 -2.82 -7.85
CA SER A 146 0.97 -2.78 -9.31
C SER A 146 -0.41 -3.20 -9.83
N LEU A 147 -0.66 -2.88 -11.09
CA LEU A 147 -1.81 -3.42 -11.82
C LEU A 147 -1.50 -4.87 -12.22
N GLY A 148 -2.46 -5.75 -11.98
CA GLY A 148 -2.50 -7.11 -12.49
C GLY A 148 -3.36 -7.23 -13.75
N THR A 149 -3.94 -8.41 -13.97
CA THR A 149 -4.92 -8.62 -15.03
C THR A 149 -6.25 -7.97 -14.62
N LEU A 150 -6.66 -6.94 -15.34
CA LEU A 150 -7.90 -6.24 -15.05
C LEU A 150 -9.12 -7.07 -15.45
N PRO A 151 -10.15 -7.15 -14.59
CA PRO A 151 -11.42 -7.77 -14.96
C PRO A 151 -12.11 -7.03 -16.11
N PRO A 152 -13.00 -7.69 -16.87
CA PRO A 152 -13.77 -7.04 -17.94
C PRO A 152 -14.54 -5.81 -17.42
N GLY A 153 -14.41 -4.68 -18.13
CA GLY A 153 -15.08 -3.41 -17.75
C GLY A 153 -14.44 -2.67 -16.59
N VAL A 154 -13.28 -3.13 -16.10
CA VAL A 154 -12.49 -2.45 -15.09
C VAL A 154 -11.32 -1.71 -15.74
N GLU A 155 -11.14 -0.45 -15.38
CA GLU A 155 -10.01 0.38 -15.77
C GLU A 155 -9.04 0.52 -14.62
N GLY A 156 -7.73 0.56 -14.91
CA GLY A 156 -6.67 0.69 -13.90
C GLY A 156 -5.67 1.77 -14.25
N ASN A 157 -5.17 2.44 -13.23
CA ASN A 157 -4.13 3.46 -13.36
C ASN A 157 -3.10 3.32 -12.24
N THR A 158 -1.81 3.42 -12.57
CA THR A 158 -0.76 3.65 -11.59
C THR A 158 -0.82 5.10 -11.14
N LEU A 159 -0.97 5.33 -9.84
CA LEU A 159 -1.07 6.67 -9.26
C LEU A 159 0.29 7.24 -8.87
N LEU A 160 1.14 6.41 -8.29
CA LEU A 160 2.49 6.78 -7.85
C LEU A 160 3.49 5.73 -8.29
N ALA A 161 4.68 6.18 -8.66
CA ALA A 161 5.82 5.30 -8.92
C ALA A 161 7.10 5.88 -8.29
N SER A 162 8.02 5.01 -7.90
CA SER A 162 9.35 5.40 -7.44
C SER A 162 10.22 5.88 -8.60
N PRO A 163 11.34 6.59 -8.34
CA PRO A 163 12.49 6.56 -9.24
C PRO A 163 12.94 5.11 -9.50
N PRO A 164 13.88 4.88 -10.42
CA PRO A 164 14.47 3.55 -10.57
C PRO A 164 14.94 2.99 -9.23
N ALA A 165 14.37 1.87 -8.82
CA ALA A 165 14.50 1.24 -7.50
C ALA A 165 14.53 -0.29 -7.63
N TRP A 166 14.86 -0.97 -6.55
CA TRP A 166 14.85 -2.43 -6.44
C TRP A 166 13.67 -2.90 -5.58
N VAL A 167 13.28 -4.17 -5.72
CA VAL A 167 12.23 -4.81 -4.91
C VAL A 167 12.79 -6.04 -4.22
N PHE A 168 12.48 -6.18 -2.95
CA PHE A 168 12.93 -7.28 -2.09
C PHE A 168 11.74 -7.97 -1.43
N SER A 169 11.55 -9.25 -1.74
CA SER A 169 10.39 -10.04 -1.27
C SER A 169 10.68 -10.91 -0.04
N GLY A 170 11.94 -11.09 0.32
CA GLY A 170 12.33 -11.90 1.49
C GLY A 170 12.54 -11.06 2.75
N VAL A 171 13.01 -11.73 3.81
CA VAL A 171 13.40 -11.05 5.06
C VAL A 171 14.48 -10.02 4.78
N GLN A 172 14.25 -8.79 5.23
CA GLN A 172 15.15 -7.67 5.02
C GLN A 172 15.72 -7.14 6.33
N SER A 173 17.01 -6.79 6.31
CA SER A 173 17.62 -6.00 7.36
C SER A 173 17.37 -4.51 7.06
N LEU A 174 16.72 -3.83 7.99
CA LEU A 174 16.45 -2.39 7.92
C LEU A 174 17.53 -1.56 8.63
N HIS A 175 18.57 -2.21 9.20
CA HIS A 175 19.62 -1.51 9.94
C HIS A 175 20.42 -0.58 9.00
N PRO A 176 20.61 0.70 9.32
CA PRO A 176 21.21 1.67 8.42
C PRO A 176 22.69 1.36 8.07
N ASN A 177 23.40 0.61 8.92
CA ASN A 177 24.78 0.19 8.66
C ASN A 177 24.89 -1.08 7.81
N ARG A 178 23.75 -1.69 7.43
CA ARG A 178 23.75 -2.88 6.57
C ARG A 178 24.05 -2.47 5.13
N ARG A 179 25.11 -3.05 4.57
CA ARG A 179 25.35 -2.98 3.12
C ARG A 179 24.40 -3.93 2.42
N ILE A 180 23.70 -3.41 1.41
CA ILE A 180 22.81 -4.17 0.54
C ILE A 180 23.52 -4.31 -0.80
N GLU A 181 23.72 -5.54 -1.24
CA GLU A 181 24.26 -5.81 -2.57
C GLU A 181 23.17 -5.59 -3.60
N LEU A 182 23.37 -4.65 -4.51
CA LEU A 182 22.41 -4.23 -5.51
C LEU A 182 22.92 -4.62 -6.91
N GLN A 183 22.08 -5.32 -7.66
CA GLN A 183 22.34 -5.60 -9.07
C GLN A 183 21.70 -4.52 -9.93
N THR A 184 22.50 -3.86 -10.75
CA THR A 184 22.02 -2.74 -11.58
C THR A 184 20.96 -3.18 -12.59
N ALA A 185 21.00 -4.43 -13.04
CA ALA A 185 20.05 -4.97 -14.02
C ALA A 185 18.59 -4.98 -13.53
N ASP A 186 18.36 -5.07 -12.21
CA ASP A 186 17.00 -5.15 -11.63
C ASP A 186 16.40 -3.79 -11.25
N ARG A 187 17.12 -2.71 -11.59
CA ARG A 187 16.72 -1.36 -11.24
C ARG A 187 15.73 -0.78 -12.24
N ALA A 188 14.50 -0.54 -11.81
CA ALA A 188 13.44 0.06 -12.63
C ALA A 188 12.51 0.93 -11.78
N PRO A 189 11.73 1.85 -12.36
CA PRO A 189 10.64 2.50 -11.64
C PRO A 189 9.65 1.45 -11.11
N ARG A 190 9.24 1.60 -9.84
CA ARG A 190 8.34 0.66 -9.17
C ARG A 190 7.02 1.34 -8.84
N PRO A 191 5.88 0.76 -9.21
CA PRO A 191 4.57 1.29 -8.82
C PRO A 191 4.40 1.19 -7.31
N LEU A 192 3.92 2.27 -6.69
CA LEU A 192 3.76 2.40 -5.23
C LEU A 192 2.30 2.60 -4.84
N ALA A 193 1.47 3.02 -5.78
CA ALA A 193 0.03 3.12 -5.61
C ALA A 193 -0.65 2.93 -6.96
N ALA A 194 -1.77 2.24 -6.94
CA ALA A 194 -2.61 2.01 -8.10
C ALA A 194 -4.08 2.23 -7.74
N ALA A 195 -4.89 2.57 -8.72
CA ALA A 195 -6.33 2.66 -8.61
C ALA A 195 -7.00 1.86 -9.72
N VAL A 196 -8.09 1.21 -9.37
CA VAL A 196 -9.00 0.53 -10.30
C VAL A 196 -10.40 1.11 -10.15
N ARG A 197 -11.13 1.17 -11.24
CA ARG A 197 -12.52 1.62 -11.27
C ARG A 197 -13.36 0.78 -12.20
N GLY A 198 -14.61 0.58 -11.85
CA GLY A 198 -15.55 -0.25 -12.59
C GLY A 198 -16.36 -1.10 -11.63
N THR A 199 -17.09 -2.06 -12.15
CA THR A 199 -17.77 -3.06 -11.33
C THR A 199 -16.79 -4.17 -10.99
N LEU A 200 -16.28 -4.13 -9.75
CA LEU A 200 -15.31 -5.13 -9.30
C LEU A 200 -16.01 -6.43 -8.91
N PRO A 201 -15.51 -7.59 -9.39
CA PRO A 201 -16.06 -8.88 -8.99
C PRO A 201 -15.69 -9.23 -7.56
N SER A 202 -16.55 -9.98 -6.86
CA SER A 202 -16.21 -10.54 -5.55
C SER A 202 -15.26 -11.72 -5.69
N ALA A 203 -14.23 -11.76 -4.85
CA ALA A 203 -13.30 -12.88 -4.74
C ALA A 203 -13.94 -14.14 -4.10
N TRP A 204 -15.13 -13.99 -3.52
CA TRP A 204 -15.94 -15.09 -2.94
C TRP A 204 -17.06 -15.55 -3.84
N ARG A 205 -17.16 -15.06 -5.06
CA ARG A 205 -18.22 -15.48 -5.98
C ARG A 205 -18.13 -16.98 -6.27
N GLY A 206 -19.20 -17.73 -5.92
CA GLY A 206 -19.27 -19.18 -6.13
C GLY A 206 -18.60 -20.03 -5.04
N ARG A 207 -18.16 -19.44 -3.94
CA ARG A 207 -17.77 -20.17 -2.72
C ARG A 207 -18.99 -20.34 -1.82
N PRO A 208 -19.12 -21.52 -1.15
CA PRO A 208 -20.19 -21.77 -0.19
C PRO A 208 -20.03 -20.90 1.07
#